data_5fb14dca5a594d183b2657e6c21f693f
#
_entry.id   5fb14dca5a594d183b2657e6c21f693f
#
_cell.length_a   1.000
_cell.length_b   1.000
_cell.length_c   1.000
_cell.angle_alpha   90.00
_cell.angle_beta   90.00
_cell.angle_gamma   90.00
#
_symmetry.space_group_name_H-M   'P 1'
#
loop_
_entity.id
_entity.type
_entity.pdbx_description
1 polymer ?
#
loop_
_entity_poly.entity_id
_entity_poly.type
_entity_poly.pdbx_seq_one_letter_code
_entity_poly.pdbx_strand_id
1 'polypeptide(L)'
;MSNFLNDKAVERLRMAGALPEFSGTRYILQEFLARGGMGIVYTAQDKTLNRRVAIKVLDSPDPHGALQERLLREARVLAKLEHPGIVPVHDAGTLPDGRVFYVMKFVEGSRVDQSVAGVSSLPERLRLFLRICETVSFAHSRGILHRDLKPANVMVGAFGEVLVMDWGLAKILQPGPAGHSEEIIDSTAPPPDTVTADTATQITSPTQDGMVMGTPGFMSPEQAQGKSSSLDARTDIFSLGKLLEVMVKPAKNSTAFRIPRVLRAICEKASAVSLTERYGSVSALAADISQYLDGMPVSAYRENLWERTQRFYVRYQAAILLITVYLLMRTLFVFFDRH
;
A
#
# COMPACT_ATOMS: atom_id res chain seq x y z
N MET A 1 42.97 -4.52 -30.14
CA MET A 1 42.45 -3.66 -29.07
C MET A 1 40.93 -3.73 -29.14
N SER A 2 40.32 -4.65 -28.40
CA SER A 2 38.87 -4.82 -28.36
C SER A 2 38.30 -3.92 -27.25
N ASN A 3 37.62 -2.86 -27.66
CA ASN A 3 36.85 -2.01 -26.75
C ASN A 3 35.66 -2.82 -26.23
N PHE A 4 35.80 -3.42 -25.07
CA PHE A 4 34.63 -3.91 -24.30
C PHE A 4 33.88 -2.69 -23.76
N LEU A 5 32.84 -2.30 -24.46
CA LEU A 5 31.81 -1.42 -23.87
C LEU A 5 31.25 -2.14 -22.64
N ASN A 6 31.37 -1.50 -21.47
CA ASN A 6 30.81 -2.01 -20.22
C ASN A 6 29.34 -2.24 -20.43
N ASP A 7 28.80 -3.39 -19.98
CA ASP A 7 27.39 -3.76 -20.11
C ASP A 7 26.42 -2.64 -19.69
N LYS A 8 26.80 -1.85 -18.69
CA LYS A 8 26.08 -0.62 -18.30
C LYS A 8 26.05 0.47 -19.39
N ALA A 9 27.11 0.55 -20.22
CA ALA A 9 27.14 1.52 -21.30
C ALA A 9 26.31 1.05 -22.50
N VAL A 10 26.32 -0.26 -22.79
CA VAL A 10 25.45 -0.88 -23.80
C VAL A 10 23.98 -0.77 -23.41
N GLU A 11 23.67 -0.97 -22.14
CA GLU A 11 22.32 -0.82 -21.60
C GLU A 11 21.84 0.65 -21.64
N ARG A 12 22.74 1.60 -21.32
CA ARG A 12 22.47 3.05 -21.49
C ARG A 12 22.27 3.44 -22.95
N LEU A 13 23.03 2.87 -23.89
CA LEU A 13 22.87 3.13 -25.33
C LEU A 13 21.60 2.50 -25.87
N ARG A 14 21.20 1.30 -25.42
CA ARG A 14 19.89 0.69 -25.73
C ARG A 14 18.75 1.52 -25.16
N MET A 15 18.89 2.04 -23.95
CA MET A 15 17.90 2.94 -23.34
C MET A 15 17.84 4.28 -24.06
N ALA A 16 18.97 4.86 -24.50
CA ALA A 16 19.00 6.12 -25.24
C ALA A 16 18.35 6.03 -26.63
N GLY A 17 18.44 4.85 -27.28
CA GLY A 17 17.77 4.60 -28.56
C GLY A 17 16.25 4.32 -28.46
N ALA A 18 15.76 4.12 -27.22
CA ALA A 18 14.37 3.80 -26.93
C ALA A 18 13.66 4.86 -26.06
N LEU A 19 14.31 6.00 -25.82
CA LEU A 19 13.71 7.10 -25.03
C LEU A 19 12.40 7.57 -25.72
N PRO A 20 11.29 7.63 -24.98
CA PRO A 20 10.04 8.13 -25.52
C PRO A 20 10.18 9.62 -25.87
N GLU A 21 9.68 10.00 -27.04
CA GLU A 21 9.73 11.38 -27.50
C GLU A 21 8.57 12.19 -26.90
N PHE A 22 8.89 13.11 -25.99
CA PHE A 22 7.95 14.02 -25.34
C PHE A 22 7.91 15.40 -26.03
N SER A 23 8.42 15.50 -27.28
CA SER A 23 8.30 16.72 -28.09
C SER A 23 6.82 17.06 -28.29
N GLY A 24 6.48 18.35 -28.18
CA GLY A 24 5.09 18.82 -28.23
C GLY A 24 4.32 18.74 -26.90
N THR A 25 4.90 18.12 -25.84
CA THR A 25 4.33 18.17 -24.50
C THR A 25 4.99 19.25 -23.62
N ARG A 26 4.40 19.54 -22.46
CA ARG A 26 5.00 20.42 -21.46
C ARG A 26 6.09 19.76 -20.61
N TYR A 27 6.36 18.47 -20.81
CA TYR A 27 7.27 17.67 -19.99
C TYR A 27 8.63 17.48 -20.67
N ILE A 28 9.72 17.62 -19.90
CA ILE A 28 11.06 17.28 -20.32
C ILE A 28 11.50 16.08 -19.48
N LEU A 29 11.71 14.94 -20.12
CA LEU A 29 12.27 13.77 -19.46
C LEU A 29 13.68 14.05 -18.93
N GLN A 30 13.99 13.54 -17.74
CA GLN A 30 15.29 13.71 -17.09
C GLN A 30 15.96 12.35 -16.87
N GLU A 31 15.58 11.60 -15.84
CA GLU A 31 16.27 10.40 -15.40
C GLU A 31 15.35 9.20 -15.43
N PHE A 32 15.88 8.03 -15.73
CA PHE A 32 15.25 6.75 -15.55
C PHE A 32 15.13 6.45 -14.05
N LEU A 33 13.94 6.10 -13.57
CA LEU A 33 13.71 5.71 -12.19
C LEU A 33 13.54 4.20 -12.02
N ALA A 34 12.64 3.60 -12.79
CA ALA A 34 12.30 2.20 -12.64
C ALA A 34 11.66 1.63 -13.91
N ARG A 35 11.75 0.30 -14.08
CA ARG A 35 11.01 -0.46 -15.09
C ARG A 35 10.12 -1.47 -14.40
N GLY A 36 8.83 -1.47 -14.73
CA GLY A 36 7.85 -2.42 -14.22
C GLY A 36 7.25 -3.27 -15.35
N GLY A 37 6.34 -4.18 -15.01
CA GLY A 37 5.72 -5.08 -15.98
C GLY A 37 4.83 -4.41 -17.03
N MET A 38 4.42 -3.15 -16.83
CA MET A 38 3.55 -2.41 -17.75
C MET A 38 4.19 -1.16 -18.35
N GLY A 39 5.41 -0.80 -17.95
CA GLY A 39 6.05 0.39 -18.47
C GLY A 39 7.25 0.86 -17.68
N ILE A 40 7.78 1.99 -18.09
CA ILE A 40 8.97 2.62 -17.54
C ILE A 40 8.58 3.91 -16.84
N VAL A 41 9.19 4.17 -15.70
CA VAL A 41 9.01 5.39 -14.93
C VAL A 41 10.24 6.26 -15.07
N TYR A 42 10.05 7.52 -15.42
CA TYR A 42 11.07 8.57 -15.53
C TYR A 42 10.77 9.72 -14.59
N THR A 43 11.80 10.43 -14.14
CA THR A 43 11.62 11.80 -13.67
C THR A 43 11.48 12.73 -14.86
N ALA A 44 10.71 13.78 -14.70
CA ALA A 44 10.54 14.83 -15.69
C ALA A 44 10.34 16.21 -15.05
N GLN A 45 10.65 17.25 -15.81
CA GLN A 45 10.31 18.63 -15.47
C GLN A 45 9.03 19.06 -16.18
N ASP A 46 8.01 19.44 -15.42
CA ASP A 46 6.83 20.15 -15.92
C ASP A 46 7.23 21.61 -16.15
N LYS A 47 7.36 22.03 -17.42
CA LYS A 47 7.78 23.39 -17.80
C LYS A 47 6.76 24.47 -17.40
N THR A 48 5.48 24.10 -17.38
CA THR A 48 4.41 25.07 -17.11
C THR A 48 4.35 25.41 -15.62
N LEU A 49 4.47 24.40 -14.75
CA LEU A 49 4.36 24.60 -13.31
C LEU A 49 5.74 24.62 -12.62
N ASN A 50 6.84 24.52 -13.39
CA ASN A 50 8.22 24.49 -12.93
C ASN A 50 8.45 23.53 -11.75
N ARG A 51 7.94 22.30 -11.86
CA ARG A 51 8.04 21.28 -10.81
C ARG A 51 8.54 19.95 -11.36
N ARG A 52 9.21 19.18 -10.51
CA ARG A 52 9.59 17.79 -10.80
C ARG A 52 8.37 16.89 -10.68
N VAL A 53 8.19 16.00 -11.64
CA VAL A 53 7.12 15.00 -11.71
C VAL A 53 7.69 13.64 -12.03
N ALA A 54 6.93 12.57 -11.79
CA ALA A 54 7.22 11.24 -12.30
C ALA A 54 6.27 10.93 -13.45
N ILE A 55 6.79 10.33 -14.51
CA ILE A 55 6.00 9.92 -15.69
C ILE A 55 6.15 8.42 -15.87
N LYS A 56 5.03 7.70 -15.87
CA LYS A 56 4.97 6.29 -16.25
C LYS A 56 4.48 6.20 -17.68
N VAL A 57 5.27 5.58 -18.54
CA VAL A 57 5.00 5.43 -19.97
C VAL A 57 5.12 3.97 -20.36
N LEU A 58 4.33 3.51 -21.32
CA LEU A 58 4.47 2.17 -21.90
C LEU A 58 5.88 1.96 -22.45
N ASP A 59 6.44 0.78 -22.22
CA ASP A 59 7.79 0.42 -22.66
C ASP A 59 7.91 0.37 -24.19
N SER A 60 6.84 -0.06 -24.87
CA SER A 60 6.76 -0.14 -26.33
C SER A 60 5.35 0.20 -26.80
N PRO A 61 5.17 0.58 -28.08
CA PRO A 61 3.84 0.68 -28.68
C PRO A 61 3.08 -0.64 -28.51
N ASP A 62 1.79 -0.54 -28.19
CA ASP A 62 0.90 -1.68 -27.97
C ASP A 62 -0.14 -1.78 -29.09
N PRO A 63 0.13 -2.56 -30.17
CA PRO A 63 -0.77 -2.67 -31.31
C PRO A 63 -2.15 -3.25 -30.97
N HIS A 64 -2.24 -4.01 -29.88
CA HIS A 64 -3.47 -4.64 -29.42
C HIS A 64 -4.22 -3.84 -28.35
N GLY A 65 -3.65 -2.75 -27.84
CA GLY A 65 -4.27 -1.85 -26.87
C GLY A 65 -4.44 -2.39 -25.45
N ALA A 66 -4.09 -3.65 -25.19
CA ALA A 66 -4.34 -4.28 -23.89
C ALA A 66 -3.50 -3.68 -22.76
N LEU A 67 -2.23 -3.40 -22.99
CA LEU A 67 -1.34 -2.75 -22.02
C LEU A 67 -1.70 -1.28 -21.84
N GLN A 68 -2.08 -0.62 -22.94
CA GLN A 68 -2.56 0.76 -22.97
C GLN A 68 -3.80 0.90 -22.08
N GLU A 69 -4.80 0.03 -22.26
CA GLU A 69 -6.01 0.04 -21.44
C GLU A 69 -5.69 -0.19 -19.95
N ARG A 70 -4.77 -1.11 -19.64
CA ARG A 70 -4.34 -1.35 -18.26
C ARG A 70 -3.68 -0.14 -17.64
N LEU A 71 -2.79 0.55 -18.36
CA LEU A 71 -2.11 1.75 -17.86
C LEU A 71 -3.10 2.90 -17.60
N LEU A 72 -4.05 3.11 -18.53
CA LEU A 72 -5.11 4.10 -18.36
C LEU A 72 -6.07 3.74 -17.23
N ARG A 73 -6.37 2.45 -17.04
CA ARG A 73 -7.17 1.98 -15.89
C ARG A 73 -6.47 2.28 -14.58
N GLU A 74 -5.17 2.04 -14.47
CA GLU A 74 -4.37 2.40 -13.30
C GLU A 74 -4.47 3.91 -13.02
N ALA A 75 -4.26 4.75 -14.04
CA ALA A 75 -4.37 6.19 -13.90
C ALA A 75 -5.77 6.63 -13.44
N ARG A 76 -6.85 6.03 -14.00
CA ARG A 76 -8.23 6.31 -13.58
C ARG A 76 -8.53 5.87 -12.15
N VAL A 77 -7.97 4.74 -11.70
CA VAL A 77 -8.09 4.28 -10.31
C VAL A 77 -7.42 5.28 -9.38
N LEU A 78 -6.18 5.68 -9.69
CA LEU A 78 -5.46 6.69 -8.91
C LEU A 78 -6.20 8.02 -8.86
N ALA A 79 -6.78 8.48 -9.98
CA ALA A 79 -7.54 9.72 -10.05
C ALA A 79 -8.83 9.71 -9.20
N LYS A 80 -9.41 8.54 -8.92
CA LYS A 80 -10.58 8.37 -8.03
C LYS A 80 -10.20 8.27 -6.55
N LEU A 81 -8.93 8.04 -6.23
CA LEU A 81 -8.43 7.82 -4.89
C LEU A 81 -7.73 9.09 -4.37
N GLU A 82 -8.51 10.08 -3.95
CA GLU A 82 -8.00 11.30 -3.32
C GLU A 82 -7.70 11.04 -1.84
N HIS A 83 -6.44 10.69 -1.53
CA HIS A 83 -5.97 10.43 -0.18
C HIS A 83 -4.50 10.81 -0.04
N PRO A 84 -4.04 11.40 1.08
CA PRO A 84 -2.65 11.83 1.27
C PRO A 84 -1.63 10.68 1.19
N GLY A 85 -2.04 9.44 1.46
CA GLY A 85 -1.22 8.23 1.31
C GLY A 85 -1.24 7.63 -0.10
N ILE A 86 -1.87 8.26 -1.10
CA ILE A 86 -1.92 7.79 -2.48
C ILE A 86 -1.29 8.85 -3.38
N VAL A 87 -0.46 8.41 -4.33
CA VAL A 87 0.20 9.34 -5.25
C VAL A 87 -0.82 9.97 -6.18
N PRO A 88 -0.96 11.30 -6.18
CA PRO A 88 -1.89 11.97 -7.09
C PRO A 88 -1.41 11.91 -8.54
N VAL A 89 -2.33 11.59 -9.45
CA VAL A 89 -2.15 11.73 -10.89
C VAL A 89 -2.42 13.17 -11.28
N HIS A 90 -1.53 13.73 -12.09
CA HIS A 90 -1.60 15.14 -12.54
C HIS A 90 -2.05 15.28 -13.98
N ASP A 91 -1.78 14.27 -14.82
CA ASP A 91 -2.05 14.31 -16.24
C ASP A 91 -1.95 12.91 -16.86
N ALA A 92 -2.56 12.72 -18.03
CA ALA A 92 -2.40 11.52 -18.84
C ALA A 92 -2.47 11.91 -20.32
N GLY A 93 -1.79 11.16 -21.19
CA GLY A 93 -1.77 11.44 -22.60
C GLY A 93 -1.21 10.33 -23.45
N THR A 94 -1.15 10.58 -24.74
CA THR A 94 -0.57 9.69 -25.75
C THR A 94 0.56 10.40 -26.48
N LEU A 95 1.70 9.74 -26.63
CA LEU A 95 2.85 10.24 -27.38
C LEU A 95 2.64 10.09 -28.89
N PRO A 96 3.40 10.79 -29.74
CA PRO A 96 3.32 10.69 -31.20
C PRO A 96 3.52 9.27 -31.74
N ASP A 97 4.27 8.42 -31.03
CA ASP A 97 4.51 7.02 -31.38
C ASP A 97 3.41 6.06 -30.91
N GLY A 98 2.31 6.59 -30.35
CA GLY A 98 1.16 5.83 -29.87
C GLY A 98 1.30 5.29 -28.45
N ARG A 99 2.45 5.47 -27.76
CA ARG A 99 2.59 5.07 -26.37
C ARG A 99 1.79 5.97 -25.45
N VAL A 100 1.04 5.36 -24.54
CA VAL A 100 0.30 6.09 -23.48
C VAL A 100 1.22 6.36 -22.32
N PHE A 101 0.99 7.49 -21.64
CA PHE A 101 1.66 7.85 -20.40
C PHE A 101 0.68 8.47 -19.41
N TYR A 102 1.05 8.47 -18.12
CA TYR A 102 0.46 9.35 -17.13
C TYR A 102 1.54 9.98 -16.26
N VAL A 103 1.20 11.17 -15.75
CA VAL A 103 2.07 12.01 -14.93
C VAL A 103 1.57 12.00 -13.50
N MET A 104 2.45 11.79 -12.55
CA MET A 104 2.14 11.73 -11.12
C MET A 104 3.14 12.56 -10.30
N LYS A 105 2.81 12.80 -9.04
CA LYS A 105 3.74 13.42 -8.10
C LYS A 105 5.04 12.65 -8.05
N PHE A 106 6.17 13.34 -8.19
CA PHE A 106 7.47 12.76 -7.86
C PHE A 106 7.60 12.65 -6.34
N VAL A 107 7.94 11.46 -5.85
CA VAL A 107 8.10 11.18 -4.42
C VAL A 107 9.58 11.16 -4.09
N GLU A 108 10.05 12.15 -3.34
CA GLU A 108 11.40 12.15 -2.77
C GLU A 108 11.39 11.33 -1.48
N GLY A 109 12.02 10.15 -1.51
CA GLY A 109 12.01 9.25 -0.37
C GLY A 109 12.65 7.91 -0.68
N SER A 110 12.48 6.99 0.23
CA SER A 110 12.98 5.62 0.11
C SER A 110 11.85 4.61 0.29
N ARG A 111 12.08 3.39 -0.20
CA ARG A 111 11.13 2.28 0.02
C ARG A 111 11.03 1.98 1.52
N VAL A 112 9.85 1.52 1.94
CA VAL A 112 9.57 1.27 3.36
C VAL A 112 10.56 0.28 3.99
N ASP A 113 11.02 -0.74 3.26
CA ASP A 113 12.02 -1.71 3.76
C ASP A 113 13.39 -1.07 4.01
N GLN A 114 13.77 -0.09 3.19
CA GLN A 114 14.99 0.71 3.37
C GLN A 114 14.82 1.74 4.50
N SER A 115 13.67 2.42 4.54
CA SER A 115 13.35 3.37 5.58
C SER A 115 13.36 2.73 6.97
N VAL A 116 12.68 1.59 7.16
CA VAL A 116 12.64 0.91 8.46
C VAL A 116 13.99 0.34 8.87
N ALA A 117 14.92 0.10 7.94
CA ALA A 117 16.28 -0.30 8.28
C ALA A 117 17.04 0.80 9.02
N GLY A 118 16.75 2.08 8.73
CA GLY A 118 17.29 3.26 9.43
C GLY A 118 16.52 3.65 10.69
N VAL A 119 15.30 3.13 10.89
CA VAL A 119 14.46 3.43 12.05
C VAL A 119 14.73 2.41 13.15
N SER A 120 15.31 2.85 14.28
CA SER A 120 15.68 2.00 15.41
C SER A 120 14.46 1.61 16.26
N SER A 121 13.46 2.48 16.33
CA SER A 121 12.31 2.35 17.22
C SER A 121 11.19 1.51 16.60
N LEU A 122 10.81 0.43 17.28
CA LEU A 122 9.67 -0.39 16.87
C LEU A 122 8.34 0.39 16.86
N PRO A 123 8.02 1.26 17.83
CA PRO A 123 6.82 2.08 17.77
C PRO A 123 6.75 2.98 16.54
N GLU A 124 7.87 3.54 16.08
CA GLU A 124 7.90 4.36 14.86
C GLU A 124 7.59 3.54 13.61
N ARG A 125 8.17 2.34 13.49
CA ARG A 125 7.86 1.41 12.39
C ARG A 125 6.38 1.02 12.36
N LEU A 126 5.78 0.79 13.54
CA LEU A 126 4.36 0.49 13.66
C LEU A 126 3.47 1.69 13.29
N ARG A 127 3.89 2.92 13.62
CA ARG A 127 3.17 4.14 13.18
C ARG A 127 3.23 4.30 11.65
N LEU A 128 4.36 3.99 11.00
CA LEU A 128 4.43 3.96 9.53
C LEU A 128 3.46 2.91 8.97
N PHE A 129 3.40 1.72 9.58
CA PHE A 129 2.47 0.67 9.18
C PHE A 129 1.00 1.09 9.34
N LEU A 130 0.64 1.81 10.40
CA LEU A 130 -0.71 2.35 10.58
C LEU A 130 -1.12 3.30 9.45
N ARG A 131 -0.20 4.14 8.96
CA ARG A 131 -0.46 5.02 7.80
C ARG A 131 -0.71 4.22 6.51
N ILE A 132 0.01 3.08 6.34
CA ILE A 132 -0.27 2.17 5.23
C ILE A 132 -1.67 1.58 5.36
N CYS A 133 -2.04 1.10 6.55
CA CYS A 133 -3.37 0.57 6.82
C CYS A 133 -4.47 1.61 6.57
N GLU A 134 -4.27 2.87 6.97
CA GLU A 134 -5.20 3.97 6.73
C GLU A 134 -5.44 4.15 5.23
N THR A 135 -4.36 4.21 4.45
CA THR A 135 -4.42 4.35 2.99
C THR A 135 -5.17 3.19 2.32
N VAL A 136 -4.85 1.94 2.70
CA VAL A 136 -5.50 0.75 2.13
C VAL A 136 -6.95 0.66 2.59
N SER A 137 -7.26 1.01 3.84
CA SER A 137 -8.63 1.05 4.35
C SER A 137 -9.50 2.06 3.59
N PHE A 138 -8.93 3.24 3.26
CA PHE A 138 -9.60 4.22 2.41
C PHE A 138 -9.90 3.65 1.02
N ALA A 139 -8.94 3.01 0.36
CA ALA A 139 -9.18 2.39 -0.95
C ALA A 139 -10.27 1.30 -0.87
N HIS A 140 -10.26 0.48 0.18
CA HIS A 140 -11.29 -0.54 0.41
C HIS A 140 -12.68 0.07 0.61
N SER A 141 -12.79 1.24 1.28
CA SER A 141 -14.08 1.95 1.42
C SER A 141 -14.64 2.45 0.08
N ARG A 142 -13.77 2.59 -0.93
CA ARG A 142 -14.14 2.92 -2.32
C ARG A 142 -14.32 1.68 -3.20
N GLY A 143 -14.31 0.49 -2.60
CA GLY A 143 -14.42 -0.77 -3.33
C GLY A 143 -13.19 -1.13 -4.16
N ILE A 144 -12.00 -0.58 -3.85
CA ILE A 144 -10.77 -0.81 -4.62
C ILE A 144 -9.80 -1.64 -3.79
N LEU A 145 -9.39 -2.80 -4.35
CA LEU A 145 -8.35 -3.68 -3.81
C LEU A 145 -7.03 -3.41 -4.51
N HIS A 146 -5.93 -3.39 -3.77
CA HIS A 146 -4.58 -3.13 -4.32
C HIS A 146 -3.99 -4.36 -5.02
N ARG A 147 -4.03 -5.53 -4.38
CA ARG A 147 -3.62 -6.86 -4.88
C ARG A 147 -2.12 -7.10 -5.06
N ASP A 148 -1.26 -6.09 -4.90
CA ASP A 148 0.21 -6.23 -4.97
C ASP A 148 0.91 -5.40 -3.88
N LEU A 149 0.40 -5.47 -2.65
CA LEU A 149 1.04 -4.80 -1.51
C LEU A 149 2.34 -5.51 -1.15
N LYS A 150 3.45 -4.76 -1.23
CA LYS A 150 4.81 -5.21 -0.93
C LYS A 150 5.70 -4.02 -0.58
N PRO A 151 6.88 -4.22 0.02
CA PRO A 151 7.77 -3.11 0.38
C PRO A 151 8.16 -2.21 -0.80
N ALA A 152 8.28 -2.78 -2.01
CA ALA A 152 8.63 -2.02 -3.21
C ALA A 152 7.55 -1.01 -3.62
N ASN A 153 6.29 -1.26 -3.23
CA ASN A 153 5.14 -0.43 -3.57
C ASN A 153 4.73 0.52 -2.43
N VAL A 154 5.58 0.69 -1.42
CA VAL A 154 5.36 1.64 -0.33
C VAL A 154 6.60 2.53 -0.18
N MET A 155 6.42 3.83 -0.34
CA MET A 155 7.47 4.84 -0.17
C MET A 155 7.26 5.65 1.10
N VAL A 156 8.37 5.99 1.75
CA VAL A 156 8.41 6.91 2.89
C VAL A 156 9.19 8.13 2.46
N GLY A 157 8.53 9.28 2.43
CA GLY A 157 9.13 10.54 2.02
C GLY A 157 9.96 11.17 3.13
N ALA A 158 10.64 12.28 2.77
CA ALA A 158 11.61 12.95 3.65
C ALA A 158 10.98 13.51 4.95
N PHE A 159 9.69 13.81 4.94
CA PHE A 159 8.95 14.31 6.12
C PHE A 159 8.13 13.21 6.80
N GLY A 160 8.39 11.94 6.48
CA GLY A 160 7.73 10.79 7.05
C GLY A 160 6.34 10.53 6.46
N GLU A 161 5.95 11.17 5.37
CA GLU A 161 4.75 10.81 4.60
C GLU A 161 4.90 9.38 4.04
N VAL A 162 3.81 8.62 4.08
CA VAL A 162 3.77 7.24 3.58
C VAL A 162 2.86 7.21 2.37
N LEU A 163 3.38 6.72 1.25
CA LEU A 163 2.67 6.68 -0.02
C LEU A 163 2.61 5.23 -0.54
N VAL A 164 1.41 4.75 -0.82
CA VAL A 164 1.18 3.46 -1.47
C VAL A 164 1.13 3.69 -2.97
N MET A 165 2.01 2.98 -3.68
CA MET A 165 2.30 3.12 -5.10
C MET A 165 1.75 1.93 -5.89
N ASP A 166 1.74 2.04 -7.23
CA ASP A 166 1.54 0.93 -8.19
C ASP A 166 0.21 0.19 -8.03
N TRP A 167 -0.87 0.87 -8.40
CA TRP A 167 -2.25 0.34 -8.41
C TRP A 167 -2.59 -0.41 -9.72
N GLY A 168 -1.58 -0.81 -10.48
CA GLY A 168 -1.74 -1.45 -11.81
C GLY A 168 -2.43 -2.81 -11.79
N LEU A 169 -2.49 -3.47 -10.63
CA LEU A 169 -3.23 -4.71 -10.41
C LEU A 169 -4.55 -4.49 -9.65
N ALA A 170 -4.92 -3.24 -9.37
CA ALA A 170 -6.11 -2.94 -8.58
C ALA A 170 -7.39 -3.50 -9.23
N LYS A 171 -8.28 -4.02 -8.37
CA LYS A 171 -9.60 -4.52 -8.75
C LYS A 171 -10.67 -3.63 -8.13
N ILE A 172 -11.59 -3.15 -8.97
CA ILE A 172 -12.78 -2.45 -8.51
C ILE A 172 -13.84 -3.52 -8.20
N LEU A 173 -14.29 -3.58 -6.95
CA LEU A 173 -15.40 -4.43 -6.54
C LEU A 173 -16.69 -3.75 -6.99
N GLN A 174 -17.51 -4.43 -7.78
CA GLN A 174 -18.85 -3.92 -8.10
C GLN A 174 -19.68 -3.95 -6.83
N PRO A 175 -20.50 -2.91 -6.55
CA PRO A 175 -21.50 -2.99 -5.49
C PRO A 175 -22.40 -4.19 -5.78
N GLY A 176 -22.62 -5.06 -4.78
CA GLY A 176 -23.65 -6.08 -4.87
C GLY A 176 -25.02 -5.43 -5.08
N PRO A 177 -26.07 -6.17 -5.49
CA PRO A 177 -27.36 -5.63 -5.86
C PRO A 177 -28.17 -5.15 -4.62
N ALA A 178 -27.69 -4.10 -3.97
CA ALA A 178 -28.44 -3.39 -2.94
C ALA A 178 -27.90 -1.96 -2.78
N GLY A 179 -28.58 -0.98 -3.39
CA GLY A 179 -28.51 0.42 -3.01
C GLY A 179 -27.99 1.38 -4.07
N HIS A 180 -28.92 2.02 -4.74
CA HIS A 180 -28.87 3.30 -5.46
C HIS A 180 -27.63 3.60 -6.31
N SER A 181 -27.84 3.40 -7.61
CA SER A 181 -27.04 3.91 -8.71
C SER A 181 -27.26 5.42 -8.81
N GLU A 182 -26.26 6.23 -8.45
CA GLU A 182 -26.15 7.55 -9.06
C GLU A 182 -25.49 7.38 -10.41
N GLU A 183 -26.30 7.33 -11.44
CA GLU A 183 -25.90 7.53 -12.84
C GLU A 183 -25.37 8.97 -12.96
N ILE A 184 -24.06 9.11 -13.18
CA ILE A 184 -23.53 10.37 -13.69
C ILE A 184 -23.89 10.41 -15.17
N ILE A 185 -24.97 11.11 -15.47
CA ILE A 185 -25.41 11.47 -16.82
C ILE A 185 -24.37 12.45 -17.39
N ASP A 186 -23.58 11.97 -18.34
CA ASP A 186 -22.78 12.82 -19.21
C ASP A 186 -23.72 13.44 -20.26
N SER A 187 -24.10 14.70 -20.03
CA SER A 187 -24.97 15.45 -20.92
C SER A 187 -24.15 16.26 -21.90
N THR A 188 -23.67 15.62 -22.98
CA THR A 188 -23.35 16.29 -24.27
C THR A 188 -23.20 15.26 -25.40
N ALA A 189 -24.32 14.79 -25.94
CA ALA A 189 -24.38 14.25 -27.30
C ALA A 189 -25.79 14.43 -27.86
N PRO A 190 -25.93 14.77 -29.18
CA PRO A 190 -27.23 14.95 -29.82
C PRO A 190 -27.96 13.61 -30.02
N PRO A 191 -29.30 13.61 -30.19
CA PRO A 191 -30.09 12.40 -30.21
C PRO A 191 -29.80 11.60 -31.51
N PRO A 192 -29.62 10.28 -31.41
CA PRO A 192 -29.63 9.43 -32.59
C PRO A 192 -31.03 8.89 -32.89
N ASP A 193 -31.35 8.87 -34.14
CA ASP A 193 -32.51 8.22 -34.71
C ASP A 193 -32.55 6.72 -34.42
N THR A 194 -33.78 6.25 -34.24
CA THR A 194 -34.21 4.87 -34.04
C THR A 194 -33.55 3.84 -34.95
N VAL A 195 -32.85 2.83 -34.37
CA VAL A 195 -32.75 1.46 -34.98
C VAL A 195 -32.60 0.42 -33.83
N THR A 196 -33.56 -0.47 -33.82
CA THR A 196 -33.67 -1.86 -33.29
C THR A 196 -32.63 -2.45 -32.36
N ALA A 197 -33.19 -3.11 -31.31
CA ALA A 197 -32.56 -4.01 -30.35
C ALA A 197 -31.65 -5.06 -30.98
N ASP A 198 -30.47 -5.20 -30.47
CA ASP A 198 -29.83 -6.41 -29.91
C ASP A 198 -28.32 -6.13 -29.67
N THR A 199 -27.90 -6.60 -28.58
CA THR A 199 -26.50 -6.70 -28.11
C THR A 199 -26.10 -5.67 -27.06
N ALA A 200 -26.52 -5.92 -25.80
CA ALA A 200 -25.88 -5.40 -24.63
C ALA A 200 -24.44 -5.98 -24.53
N THR A 201 -23.48 -5.24 -25.10
CA THR A 201 -22.07 -5.56 -24.96
C THR A 201 -21.64 -5.15 -23.53
N GLN A 202 -21.70 -6.13 -22.64
CA GLN A 202 -21.09 -6.05 -21.32
C GLN A 202 -19.60 -5.76 -21.49
N ILE A 203 -19.16 -4.54 -21.13
CA ILE A 203 -17.75 -4.20 -20.97
C ILE A 203 -17.27 -4.78 -19.62
N THR A 204 -17.23 -6.07 -19.54
CA THR A 204 -16.49 -6.85 -18.56
C THR A 204 -15.35 -7.50 -19.30
N SER A 205 -14.18 -6.83 -19.35
CA SER A 205 -12.95 -7.57 -19.66
C SER A 205 -12.67 -8.48 -18.47
N PRO A 206 -12.89 -9.79 -18.55
CA PRO A 206 -12.59 -10.71 -17.47
C PRO A 206 -11.07 -10.73 -17.33
N THR A 207 -10.58 -10.41 -16.14
CA THR A 207 -9.30 -10.96 -15.70
C THR A 207 -9.50 -12.46 -15.78
N GLN A 208 -8.90 -13.14 -16.78
CA GLN A 208 -9.11 -14.56 -17.01
C GLN A 208 -8.80 -15.29 -15.71
N ASP A 209 -9.76 -16.07 -15.19
CA ASP A 209 -9.52 -17.01 -14.11
C ASP A 209 -8.40 -17.96 -14.55
N GLY A 210 -7.33 -18.06 -13.73
CA GLY A 210 -6.12 -18.82 -14.04
C GLY A 210 -4.84 -17.99 -14.15
N MET A 211 -4.90 -16.67 -14.27
CA MET A 211 -3.71 -15.83 -14.34
C MET A 211 -3.21 -15.50 -12.92
N VAL A 212 -2.06 -16.05 -12.53
CA VAL A 212 -1.40 -15.74 -11.25
C VAL A 212 -0.76 -14.36 -11.34
N MET A 213 -1.26 -13.40 -10.56
CA MET A 213 -0.77 -12.02 -10.50
C MET A 213 -0.35 -11.64 -9.09
N GLY A 214 0.85 -11.08 -8.94
CA GLY A 214 1.40 -10.57 -7.69
C GLY A 214 2.84 -11.01 -7.47
N THR A 215 3.45 -10.53 -6.39
CA THR A 215 4.85 -10.81 -6.06
C THR A 215 4.94 -12.03 -5.13
N PRO A 216 5.69 -13.11 -5.49
CA PRO A 216 5.91 -14.24 -4.60
C PRO A 216 6.35 -13.78 -3.20
N GLY A 217 5.79 -14.40 -2.16
CA GLY A 217 6.06 -14.07 -0.75
C GLY A 217 5.12 -13.04 -0.11
N PHE A 218 4.44 -12.20 -0.91
CA PHE A 218 3.40 -11.26 -0.45
C PHE A 218 2.02 -11.63 -0.99
N MET A 219 1.96 -12.50 -1.97
CA MET A 219 0.75 -12.97 -2.62
C MET A 219 -0.04 -13.89 -1.70
N SER A 220 -1.34 -13.65 -1.59
CA SER A 220 -2.23 -14.50 -0.82
C SER A 220 -2.46 -15.87 -1.49
N PRO A 221 -2.79 -16.92 -0.73
CA PRO A 221 -3.02 -18.26 -1.29
C PRO A 221 -4.09 -18.30 -2.39
N GLU A 222 -5.17 -17.54 -2.22
CA GLU A 222 -6.25 -17.44 -3.20
C GLU A 222 -5.82 -16.73 -4.51
N GLN A 223 -4.92 -15.74 -4.41
CA GLN A 223 -4.30 -15.13 -5.58
C GLN A 223 -3.39 -16.12 -6.31
N ALA A 224 -2.58 -16.87 -5.57
CA ALA A 224 -1.68 -17.88 -6.14
C ALA A 224 -2.44 -19.02 -6.83
N GLN A 225 -3.71 -19.27 -6.45
CA GLN A 225 -4.59 -20.24 -7.10
C GLN A 225 -5.34 -19.66 -8.32
N GLY A 226 -5.11 -18.39 -8.68
CA GLY A 226 -5.77 -17.74 -9.82
C GLY A 226 -7.28 -17.50 -9.65
N LYS A 227 -7.81 -17.56 -8.42
CA LYS A 227 -9.23 -17.39 -8.11
C LYS A 227 -9.64 -15.91 -8.12
N SER A 228 -9.52 -15.27 -9.28
CA SER A 228 -9.74 -13.81 -9.42
C SER A 228 -11.16 -13.36 -9.05
N SER A 229 -12.17 -14.22 -9.20
CA SER A 229 -13.57 -13.90 -8.90
C SER A 229 -13.88 -13.79 -7.40
N SER A 230 -13.15 -14.52 -6.55
CA SER A 230 -13.37 -14.61 -5.10
C SER A 230 -12.47 -13.70 -4.25
N LEU A 231 -11.69 -12.81 -4.88
CA LEU A 231 -10.79 -11.90 -4.16
C LEU A 231 -11.58 -10.78 -3.50
N ASP A 232 -11.37 -10.62 -2.19
CA ASP A 232 -11.94 -9.56 -1.35
C ASP A 232 -10.86 -8.79 -0.56
N ALA A 233 -11.27 -7.92 0.35
CA ALA A 233 -10.38 -7.11 1.19
C ALA A 233 -9.36 -7.93 1.98
N ARG A 234 -9.66 -9.19 2.30
CA ARG A 234 -8.77 -10.09 3.06
C ARG A 234 -7.54 -10.53 2.27
N THR A 235 -7.57 -10.39 0.95
CA THR A 235 -6.40 -10.56 0.08
C THR A 235 -5.31 -9.54 0.41
N ASP A 236 -5.67 -8.25 0.50
CA ASP A 236 -4.73 -7.19 0.87
C ASP A 236 -4.30 -7.30 2.34
N ILE A 237 -5.17 -7.78 3.23
CA ILE A 237 -4.84 -8.03 4.65
C ILE A 237 -3.73 -9.08 4.77
N PHE A 238 -3.74 -10.13 3.95
CA PHE A 238 -2.65 -11.12 3.91
C PHE A 238 -1.32 -10.44 3.55
N SER A 239 -1.31 -9.65 2.49
CA SER A 239 -0.12 -8.91 2.03
C SER A 239 0.36 -7.91 3.08
N LEU A 240 -0.56 -7.21 3.78
CA LEU A 240 -0.25 -6.34 4.92
C LEU A 240 0.37 -7.12 6.09
N GLY A 241 -0.10 -8.32 6.39
CA GLY A 241 0.51 -9.19 7.40
C GLY A 241 1.96 -9.54 7.07
N LYS A 242 2.24 -9.88 5.81
CA LYS A 242 3.61 -10.13 5.31
C LYS A 242 4.47 -8.87 5.31
N LEU A 243 3.90 -7.73 4.96
CA LEU A 243 4.58 -6.45 5.01
C LEU A 243 4.94 -6.07 6.46
N LEU A 244 4.00 -6.24 7.41
CA LEU A 244 4.24 -6.02 8.83
C LEU A 244 5.39 -6.91 9.33
N GLU A 245 5.40 -8.20 8.96
CA GLU A 245 6.48 -9.12 9.32
C GLU A 245 7.85 -8.60 8.87
N VAL A 246 7.95 -8.04 7.66
CA VAL A 246 9.20 -7.41 7.17
C VAL A 246 9.55 -6.17 7.99
N MET A 247 8.56 -5.32 8.28
CA MET A 247 8.79 -4.04 8.99
C MET A 247 9.19 -4.22 10.46
N VAL A 248 8.73 -5.30 11.12
CA VAL A 248 9.07 -5.56 12.53
C VAL A 248 10.33 -6.41 12.71
N LYS A 249 10.90 -6.97 11.62
CA LYS A 249 12.17 -7.71 11.69
C LYS A 249 13.30 -6.80 12.15
N PRO A 250 14.18 -7.27 13.04
CA PRO A 250 15.37 -6.51 13.42
C PRO A 250 16.28 -6.30 12.21
N ALA A 251 17.00 -5.18 12.20
CA ALA A 251 18.07 -4.97 11.21
C ALA A 251 19.09 -6.13 11.30
N LYS A 252 19.66 -6.54 10.16
CA LYS A 252 20.53 -7.74 10.03
C LYS A 252 21.66 -7.87 11.07
N ASN A 253 22.05 -6.80 11.73
CA ASN A 253 23.15 -6.76 12.71
C ASN A 253 22.69 -6.57 14.15
N SER A 254 21.39 -6.61 14.46
CA SER A 254 20.87 -6.45 15.82
C SER A 254 20.58 -7.82 16.44
N THR A 255 21.48 -8.30 17.27
CA THR A 255 21.34 -9.58 18.00
C THR A 255 20.33 -9.52 19.17
N ALA A 256 19.83 -8.34 19.50
CA ALA A 256 19.10 -8.09 20.75
C ALA A 256 17.57 -8.04 20.62
N PHE A 257 16.99 -8.06 19.43
CA PHE A 257 15.55 -7.82 19.26
C PHE A 257 14.80 -9.07 18.78
N ARG A 258 14.04 -9.69 19.70
CA ARG A 258 13.02 -10.70 19.34
C ARG A 258 11.71 -10.00 19.07
N ILE A 259 11.03 -10.34 17.97
CA ILE A 259 9.68 -9.88 17.70
C ILE A 259 8.78 -10.27 18.89
N PRO A 260 8.10 -9.31 19.55
CA PRO A 260 7.18 -9.59 20.64
C PRO A 260 6.11 -10.61 20.25
N ARG A 261 5.74 -11.50 21.17
CA ARG A 261 4.76 -12.57 20.92
C ARG A 261 3.44 -12.01 20.39
N VAL A 262 3.01 -10.89 20.94
CA VAL A 262 1.77 -10.20 20.53
C VAL A 262 1.83 -9.79 19.05
N LEU A 263 2.92 -9.14 18.61
CA LEU A 263 3.09 -8.71 17.22
C LEU A 263 3.20 -9.90 16.27
N ARG A 264 3.84 -10.98 16.72
CA ARG A 264 3.89 -12.23 15.94
C ARG A 264 2.49 -12.79 15.72
N ALA A 265 1.66 -12.84 16.76
CA ALA A 265 0.27 -13.30 16.65
C ALA A 265 -0.56 -12.41 15.71
N ILE A 266 -0.34 -11.09 15.71
CA ILE A 266 -0.98 -10.17 14.76
C ILE A 266 -0.57 -10.50 13.32
N CYS A 267 0.74 -10.69 13.06
CA CYS A 267 1.24 -11.08 11.73
C CYS A 267 0.66 -12.42 11.27
N GLU A 268 0.67 -13.43 12.14
CA GLU A 268 0.14 -14.76 11.88
C GLU A 268 -1.36 -14.72 11.55
N LYS A 269 -2.16 -13.99 12.34
CA LYS A 269 -3.59 -13.79 12.10
C LYS A 269 -3.84 -13.06 10.78
N ALA A 270 -3.11 -11.98 10.49
CA ALA A 270 -3.28 -11.25 9.24
C ALA A 270 -2.93 -12.11 8.01
N SER A 271 -1.87 -12.93 8.10
CA SER A 271 -1.40 -13.80 7.01
C SER A 271 -1.82 -15.26 7.16
N ALA A 272 -2.94 -15.54 7.83
CA ALA A 272 -3.50 -16.89 7.91
C ALA A 272 -3.90 -17.41 6.52
N VAL A 273 -3.75 -18.73 6.31
CA VAL A 273 -4.09 -19.37 5.02
C VAL A 273 -5.60 -19.29 4.78
N SER A 274 -6.38 -19.58 5.82
CA SER A 274 -7.84 -19.51 5.78
C SER A 274 -8.34 -18.06 5.84
N LEU A 275 -9.21 -17.67 4.91
CA LEU A 275 -9.84 -16.34 4.90
C LEU A 275 -10.64 -16.03 6.17
N THR A 276 -11.25 -17.06 6.80
CA THR A 276 -12.07 -16.89 8.01
C THR A 276 -11.24 -16.63 9.27
N GLU A 277 -9.97 -17.01 9.27
CA GLU A 277 -9.04 -16.80 10.38
C GLU A 277 -8.35 -15.43 10.33
N ARG A 278 -8.41 -14.75 9.18
CA ARG A 278 -7.84 -13.40 9.01
C ARG A 278 -8.71 -12.35 9.70
N TYR A 279 -8.19 -11.14 9.79
CA TYR A 279 -9.01 -9.97 10.13
C TYR A 279 -10.09 -9.75 9.07
N GLY A 280 -11.27 -9.31 9.51
CA GLY A 280 -12.39 -9.01 8.60
C GLY A 280 -12.20 -7.71 7.81
N SER A 281 -11.36 -6.79 8.29
CA SER A 281 -11.04 -5.51 7.65
C SER A 281 -9.63 -5.04 7.99
N VAL A 282 -9.08 -4.13 7.17
CA VAL A 282 -7.80 -3.47 7.43
C VAL A 282 -7.88 -2.61 8.70
N SER A 283 -9.03 -2.00 8.96
CA SER A 283 -9.26 -1.23 10.19
C SER A 283 -9.18 -2.09 11.45
N ALA A 284 -9.62 -3.37 11.40
CA ALA A 284 -9.49 -4.29 12.51
C ALA A 284 -8.02 -4.69 12.77
N LEU A 285 -7.21 -4.86 11.72
CA LEU A 285 -5.77 -5.06 11.83
C LEU A 285 -5.09 -3.81 12.43
N ALA A 286 -5.43 -2.62 11.94
CA ALA A 286 -4.90 -1.36 12.44
C ALA A 286 -5.27 -1.13 13.93
N ALA A 287 -6.48 -1.50 14.35
CA ALA A 287 -6.91 -1.41 15.73
C ALA A 287 -6.03 -2.25 16.67
N ASP A 288 -5.70 -3.50 16.29
CA ASP A 288 -4.80 -4.36 17.09
C ASP A 288 -3.38 -3.75 17.20
N ILE A 289 -2.87 -3.13 16.13
CA ILE A 289 -1.57 -2.44 16.17
C ILE A 289 -1.63 -1.20 17.08
N SER A 290 -2.69 -0.40 17.01
CA SER A 290 -2.89 0.76 17.91
C SER A 290 -3.00 0.31 19.37
N GLN A 291 -3.80 -0.72 19.65
CA GLN A 291 -3.93 -1.30 20.99
C GLN A 291 -2.60 -1.80 21.53
N TYR A 292 -1.77 -2.45 20.68
CA TYR A 292 -0.44 -2.86 21.06
C TYR A 292 0.46 -1.66 21.44
N LEU A 293 0.44 -0.58 20.66
CA LEU A 293 1.20 0.64 20.95
C LEU A 293 0.77 1.31 22.27
N ASP A 294 -0.54 1.24 22.57
CA ASP A 294 -1.13 1.79 23.78
C ASP A 294 -1.03 0.85 25.01
N GLY A 295 -0.37 -0.32 24.84
CA GLY A 295 -0.25 -1.32 25.91
C GLY A 295 -1.59 -1.96 26.28
N MET A 296 -2.57 -1.97 25.37
CA MET A 296 -3.90 -2.57 25.52
C MET A 296 -3.91 -4.03 25.02
N PRO A 297 -4.89 -4.86 25.45
CA PRO A 297 -5.06 -6.20 24.92
C PRO A 297 -5.45 -6.14 23.45
N VAL A 298 -4.90 -7.07 22.67
CA VAL A 298 -5.17 -7.20 21.22
C VAL A 298 -6.04 -8.41 20.92
N SER A 299 -6.83 -8.36 19.85
CA SER A 299 -7.74 -9.46 19.49
C SER A 299 -7.01 -10.72 19.00
N ALA A 300 -5.81 -10.56 18.45
CA ALA A 300 -5.00 -11.67 17.93
C ALA A 300 -4.31 -12.51 18.99
N TYR A 301 -4.20 -12.05 20.23
CA TYR A 301 -3.42 -12.70 21.27
C TYR A 301 -4.21 -12.82 22.58
N ARG A 302 -4.36 -14.04 23.06
CA ARG A 302 -4.94 -14.28 24.40
C ARG A 302 -3.84 -14.22 25.45
N GLU A 303 -3.89 -13.18 26.27
CA GLU A 303 -2.94 -13.01 27.36
C GLU A 303 -3.21 -14.01 28.47
N ASN A 304 -2.10 -14.52 29.06
CA ASN A 304 -2.14 -15.27 30.31
C ASN A 304 -2.46 -14.34 31.49
N LEU A 305 -3.00 -14.90 32.58
CA LEU A 305 -3.31 -14.14 33.81
C LEU A 305 -2.09 -13.36 34.33
N TRP A 306 -0.88 -13.94 34.22
CA TRP A 306 0.36 -13.28 34.63
C TRP A 306 0.69 -12.05 33.79
N GLU A 307 0.59 -12.15 32.46
CA GLU A 307 0.83 -11.02 31.54
C GLU A 307 -0.17 -9.89 31.79
N ARG A 308 -1.44 -10.25 32.06
CA ARG A 308 -2.50 -9.30 32.43
C ARG A 308 -2.20 -8.58 33.73
N THR A 309 -1.73 -9.31 34.76
CA THR A 309 -1.35 -8.73 36.06
C THR A 309 -0.14 -7.84 35.94
N GLN A 310 0.89 -8.26 35.20
CA GLN A 310 2.10 -7.47 34.97
C GLN A 310 1.78 -6.15 34.24
N ARG A 311 0.92 -6.20 33.20
CA ARG A 311 0.48 -5.01 32.49
C ARG A 311 -0.32 -4.07 33.40
N PHE A 312 -1.22 -4.61 34.21
CA PHE A 312 -1.98 -3.82 35.20
C PHE A 312 -1.02 -3.11 36.16
N TYR A 313 -0.03 -3.82 36.67
CA TYR A 313 0.99 -3.26 37.57
C TYR A 313 1.77 -2.12 36.90
N VAL A 314 2.30 -2.33 35.68
CA VAL A 314 3.05 -1.31 34.92
C VAL A 314 2.19 -0.07 34.63
N ARG A 315 0.92 -0.27 34.30
CA ARG A 315 -0.01 0.83 33.98
C ARG A 315 -0.36 1.68 35.20
N TYR A 316 -0.52 1.03 36.36
CA TYR A 316 -0.96 1.69 37.60
C TYR A 316 0.14 1.83 38.65
N GLN A 317 1.41 1.61 38.30
CA GLN A 317 2.53 1.62 39.22
C GLN A 317 2.60 2.90 40.07
N ALA A 318 2.35 4.07 39.51
CA ALA A 318 2.32 5.33 40.23
C ALA A 318 1.17 5.39 41.28
N ALA A 319 -0.02 4.95 40.87
CA ALA A 319 -1.15 4.90 41.81
C ALA A 319 -0.96 3.85 42.91
N ILE A 320 -0.41 2.67 42.56
CA ILE A 320 -0.10 1.61 43.51
C ILE A 320 0.95 2.12 44.52
N LEU A 321 2.00 2.80 44.01
CA LEU A 321 3.03 3.40 44.88
C LEU A 321 2.42 4.42 45.84
N LEU A 322 1.59 5.35 45.36
CA LEU A 322 0.94 6.36 46.20
C LEU A 322 0.04 5.74 47.27
N ILE A 323 -0.76 4.72 46.90
CA ILE A 323 -1.60 4.00 47.85
C ILE A 323 -0.77 3.27 48.89
N THR A 324 0.34 2.63 48.48
CA THR A 324 1.25 1.91 49.38
C THR A 324 1.90 2.87 50.38
N VAL A 325 2.42 4.01 49.87
CA VAL A 325 3.01 5.06 50.75
C VAL A 325 1.97 5.61 51.72
N TYR A 326 0.77 5.91 51.23
CA TYR A 326 -0.32 6.38 52.10
C TYR A 326 -0.67 5.37 53.20
N LEU A 327 -0.82 4.10 52.88
CA LEU A 327 -1.13 3.04 53.84
C LEU A 327 0.01 2.88 54.87
N LEU A 328 1.26 2.98 54.42
CA LEU A 328 2.43 2.89 55.27
C LEU A 328 2.50 4.08 56.26
N MET A 329 2.27 5.30 55.80
CA MET A 329 2.18 6.50 56.64
C MET A 329 1.04 6.39 57.65
N ARG A 330 -0.12 5.92 57.23
CA ARG A 330 -1.27 5.72 58.12
C ARG A 330 -1.00 4.66 59.19
N THR A 331 -0.38 3.55 58.84
CA THR A 331 -0.03 2.50 59.81
C THR A 331 1.02 3.01 60.82
N LEU A 332 2.02 3.75 60.37
CA LEU A 332 3.01 4.42 61.24
C LEU A 332 2.33 5.41 62.20
N PHE A 333 1.43 6.25 61.67
CA PHE A 333 0.71 7.23 62.51
C PHE A 333 -0.10 6.55 63.59
N VAL A 334 -0.87 5.50 63.27
CA VAL A 334 -1.65 4.72 64.26
C VAL A 334 -0.77 4.00 65.26
N PHE A 335 0.43 3.56 64.86
CA PHE A 335 1.38 2.92 65.78
C PHE A 335 1.98 3.92 66.76
N PHE A 336 2.35 5.13 66.30
CA PHE A 336 2.90 6.19 67.20
C PHE A 336 1.83 6.86 68.07
N ASP A 337 0.56 6.92 67.66
CA ASP A 337 -0.54 7.48 68.45
C ASP A 337 -0.99 6.55 69.58
N ARG A 338 -0.59 5.27 69.56
CA ARG A 338 -0.89 4.27 70.61
C ARG A 338 0.21 4.08 71.63
N HIS A 339 1.35 4.74 71.47
CA HIS A 339 2.48 4.76 72.45
C HIS A 339 2.80 6.17 72.93
#